data_994b7114aa051498118f1c3c9f086212
#
_entry.id   994b7114aa051498118f1c3c9f086212
#
_cell.length_a   1.000
_cell.length_b   1.000
_cell.length_c   1.000
_cell.angle_alpha   90.00
_cell.angle_beta   90.00
_cell.angle_gamma   90.00
#
_symmetry.space_group_name_H-M   'P 1'
#
loop_
_entity.id
_entity.type
_entity.pdbx_description
1 polymer ?
#
loop_
_entity_poly.entity_id
_entity_poly.type
_entity_poly.pdbx_seq_one_letter_code
_entity_poly.pdbx_strand_id
1 'polypeptide(L)'
;YDLIIEGTDNFETKYLLNDACVLAGKPLIYGAIYQYEGQVSFWNVLQKDGTYSTNYRDVFPNVEESQIPNCRDGGVIPTLAGIVGCMQANEAIKYLTQSEDILAGKLWIMNVMSGKTQMIKLRKTSAPITELQQTIPFITLEYFKENQENFEIIDVRTAQEHQNFNIGGKNIPIEELHDHFHTISAVSQPILVYCLSGKRSSEAVRKIKKAFPEKEVFSLKGVISKT
;
A
#
# COMPACT_ATOMS: atom_id res chain seq x y z
N TYR A 1 -4.19 -17.38 -14.11
CA TYR A 1 -3.41 -16.54 -15.04
C TYR A 1 -1.94 -16.89 -14.93
N ASP A 2 -1.17 -16.69 -16.02
CA ASP A 2 0.25 -17.05 -16.10
C ASP A 2 1.14 -15.92 -15.57
N LEU A 3 0.69 -14.69 -15.74
CA LEU A 3 1.32 -13.47 -15.23
C LEU A 3 0.27 -12.43 -14.87
N ILE A 4 0.68 -11.44 -14.07
CA ILE A 4 -0.16 -10.30 -13.70
C ILE A 4 0.52 -9.03 -14.23
N ILE A 5 -0.28 -8.07 -14.72
CA ILE A 5 0.18 -6.72 -15.09
C ILE A 5 -0.47 -5.73 -14.12
N GLU A 6 0.34 -4.94 -13.47
CA GLU A 6 -0.07 -3.99 -12.45
C GLU A 6 0.12 -2.55 -12.96
N GLY A 7 -0.93 -1.75 -12.97
CA GLY A 7 -0.92 -0.36 -13.39
C GLY A 7 -1.82 0.52 -12.51
N THR A 8 -1.96 0.16 -11.23
CA THR A 8 -2.79 0.93 -10.29
C THR A 8 -2.06 2.19 -9.81
N ASP A 9 -2.81 3.15 -9.32
CA ASP A 9 -2.34 4.46 -8.86
C ASP A 9 -2.21 4.59 -7.34
N ASN A 10 -2.31 3.46 -6.61
CA ASN A 10 -2.24 3.46 -5.15
C ASN A 10 -1.27 2.39 -4.63
N PHE A 11 -0.59 2.72 -3.55
CA PHE A 11 0.42 1.86 -2.95
C PHE A 11 -0.17 0.60 -2.31
N GLU A 12 -1.34 0.70 -1.70
CA GLU A 12 -2.00 -0.41 -1.03
C GLU A 12 -2.24 -1.57 -2.00
N THR A 13 -2.79 -1.29 -3.19
CA THR A 13 -3.00 -2.29 -4.23
C THR A 13 -1.67 -2.84 -4.76
N LYS A 14 -0.63 -2.00 -4.91
CA LYS A 14 0.70 -2.44 -5.34
C LYS A 14 1.30 -3.46 -4.38
N TYR A 15 1.24 -3.19 -3.08
CA TYR A 15 1.72 -4.14 -2.05
C TYR A 15 0.89 -5.41 -2.01
N LEU A 16 -0.44 -5.30 -2.06
CA LEU A 16 -1.34 -6.45 -2.06
C LEU A 16 -1.09 -7.37 -3.25
N LEU A 17 -1.00 -6.81 -4.47
CA LEU A 17 -0.73 -7.58 -5.68
C LEU A 17 0.66 -8.22 -5.65
N ASN A 18 1.68 -7.48 -5.17
CA ASN A 18 3.02 -8.05 -5.00
C ASN A 18 3.00 -9.25 -4.06
N ASP A 19 2.42 -9.11 -2.88
CA ASP A 19 2.39 -10.16 -1.86
C ASP A 19 1.60 -11.37 -2.36
N ALA A 20 0.44 -11.14 -2.98
CA ALA A 20 -0.37 -12.20 -3.58
C ALA A 20 0.38 -12.94 -4.68
N CYS A 21 1.11 -12.23 -5.55
CA CYS A 21 1.93 -12.82 -6.61
C CYS A 21 3.09 -13.64 -6.04
N VAL A 22 3.77 -13.16 -5.00
CA VAL A 22 4.85 -13.90 -4.33
C VAL A 22 4.32 -15.19 -3.71
N LEU A 23 3.21 -15.13 -2.97
CA LEU A 23 2.59 -16.30 -2.33
C LEU A 23 2.06 -17.33 -3.34
N ALA A 24 1.55 -16.85 -4.48
CA ALA A 24 1.03 -17.70 -5.53
C ALA A 24 2.12 -18.18 -6.53
N GLY A 25 3.39 -17.76 -6.36
CA GLY A 25 4.47 -18.05 -7.30
C GLY A 25 4.22 -17.48 -8.71
N LYS A 26 3.53 -16.33 -8.82
CA LYS A 26 3.20 -15.71 -10.10
C LYS A 26 4.07 -14.48 -10.38
N PRO A 27 4.54 -14.31 -11.61
CA PRO A 27 5.29 -13.13 -12.00
C PRO A 27 4.37 -11.90 -12.13
N LEU A 28 4.90 -10.72 -11.77
CA LEU A 28 4.18 -9.45 -11.75
C LEU A 28 4.93 -8.39 -12.54
N ILE A 29 4.35 -7.89 -13.62
CA ILE A 29 4.86 -6.77 -14.38
C ILE A 29 4.35 -5.48 -13.75
N TYR A 30 5.27 -4.71 -13.21
CA TYR A 30 5.03 -3.46 -12.52
C TYR A 30 5.16 -2.27 -13.46
N GLY A 31 4.24 -1.31 -13.35
CA GLY A 31 4.34 0.01 -13.94
C GLY A 31 3.97 1.10 -12.93
N ALA A 32 4.71 2.21 -12.94
CA ALA A 32 4.37 3.41 -12.18
C ALA A 32 4.71 4.65 -12.97
N ILE A 33 3.94 5.72 -12.73
CA ILE A 33 4.13 7.02 -13.36
C ILE A 33 3.97 8.12 -12.31
N TYR A 34 4.80 9.15 -12.42
CA TYR A 34 4.69 10.36 -11.61
C TYR A 34 5.24 11.56 -12.38
N GLN A 35 4.47 12.61 -12.53
CA GLN A 35 4.83 13.80 -13.29
C GLN A 35 5.33 13.46 -14.72
N TYR A 36 6.63 13.39 -14.89
CA TYR A 36 7.33 13.12 -16.17
C TYR A 36 8.14 11.83 -16.13
N GLU A 37 8.12 11.10 -15.02
CA GLU A 37 8.90 9.89 -14.82
C GLU A 37 8.03 8.65 -14.84
N GLY A 38 8.45 7.64 -15.62
CA GLY A 38 7.85 6.31 -15.68
C GLY A 38 8.83 5.24 -15.24
N GLN A 39 8.31 4.20 -14.61
CA GLN A 39 9.07 3.07 -14.12
C GLN A 39 8.42 1.77 -14.56
N VAL A 40 9.23 0.79 -14.99
CA VAL A 40 8.78 -0.58 -15.30
C VAL A 40 9.77 -1.59 -14.72
N SER A 41 9.24 -2.66 -14.17
CA SER A 41 10.03 -3.79 -13.69
C SER A 41 9.24 -5.09 -13.83
N PHE A 42 9.92 -6.22 -13.68
CA PHE A 42 9.30 -7.52 -13.70
C PHE A 42 9.66 -8.29 -12.42
N TRP A 43 8.68 -8.41 -11.54
CA TRP A 43 8.84 -8.96 -10.19
C TRP A 43 8.54 -10.45 -10.14
N ASN A 44 9.17 -11.15 -9.19
CA ASN A 44 8.86 -12.52 -8.82
C ASN A 44 8.89 -13.52 -9.97
N VAL A 45 9.82 -13.36 -10.91
CA VAL A 45 10.03 -14.29 -12.01
C VAL A 45 10.84 -15.49 -11.54
N LEU A 46 10.35 -16.71 -11.79
CA LEU A 46 11.11 -17.93 -11.53
C LEU A 46 12.31 -18.02 -12.48
N GLN A 47 13.50 -18.16 -11.94
CA GLN A 47 14.76 -18.23 -12.67
C GLN A 47 15.17 -19.68 -12.93
N LYS A 48 16.14 -19.88 -13.84
CA LYS A 48 16.65 -21.21 -14.22
C LYS A 48 17.24 -22.01 -13.05
N ASP A 49 17.73 -21.32 -12.03
CA ASP A 49 18.29 -21.93 -10.81
C ASP A 49 17.25 -22.30 -9.75
N GLY A 50 15.96 -22.13 -10.05
CA GLY A 50 14.85 -22.39 -9.14
C GLY A 50 14.57 -21.28 -8.13
N THR A 51 15.32 -20.20 -8.15
CA THR A 51 15.05 -19.02 -7.31
C THR A 51 14.09 -18.05 -7.99
N TYR A 52 13.46 -17.18 -7.21
CA TYR A 52 12.66 -16.09 -7.76
C TYR A 52 13.49 -14.80 -7.83
N SER A 53 13.27 -14.01 -8.87
CA SER A 53 13.83 -12.66 -8.98
C SER A 53 13.37 -11.77 -7.84
N THR A 54 13.81 -10.50 -7.81
CA THR A 54 13.33 -9.49 -6.87
C THR A 54 11.82 -9.31 -6.95
N ASN A 55 11.22 -8.82 -5.86
CA ASN A 55 9.83 -8.40 -5.77
C ASN A 55 9.74 -6.92 -5.40
N TYR A 56 8.55 -6.36 -5.35
CA TYR A 56 8.32 -4.93 -5.08
C TYR A 56 8.89 -4.48 -3.72
N ARG A 57 8.79 -5.33 -2.68
CA ARG A 57 9.30 -5.00 -1.34
C ARG A 57 10.82 -4.97 -1.23
N ASP A 58 11.53 -5.57 -2.17
CA ASP A 58 13.01 -5.46 -2.23
C ASP A 58 13.47 -4.03 -2.54
N VAL A 59 12.64 -3.24 -3.21
CA VAL A 59 12.92 -1.85 -3.58
C VAL A 59 12.18 -0.86 -2.68
N PHE A 60 10.93 -1.21 -2.33
CA PHE A 60 10.02 -0.37 -1.55
C PHE A 60 9.54 -1.13 -0.31
N PRO A 61 10.39 -1.34 0.71
CA PRO A 61 10.06 -2.23 1.84
C PRO A 61 8.90 -1.70 2.70
N ASN A 62 8.84 -0.40 2.91
CA ASN A 62 7.80 0.28 3.69
C ASN A 62 7.65 1.70 3.16
N VAL A 63 6.66 1.93 2.33
CA VAL A 63 6.35 3.29 1.90
C VAL A 63 5.23 3.84 2.76
N GLU A 64 5.52 4.88 3.53
CA GLU A 64 4.50 5.65 4.22
C GLU A 64 3.82 6.55 3.19
N GLU A 65 2.56 6.30 2.88
CA GLU A 65 1.78 7.08 1.91
C GLU A 65 1.83 8.60 2.17
N SER A 66 2.01 9.00 3.44
CA SER A 66 2.11 10.40 3.84
C SER A 66 3.38 11.12 3.36
N GLN A 67 4.39 10.40 2.89
CA GLN A 67 5.67 10.96 2.46
C GLN A 67 5.83 11.03 0.94
N ILE A 68 4.92 10.43 0.19
CA ILE A 68 5.00 10.42 -1.28
C ILE A 68 3.84 11.24 -1.83
N PRO A 69 4.14 12.31 -2.59
CA PRO A 69 3.12 13.06 -3.30
C PRO A 69 2.33 12.11 -4.20
N ASN A 70 1.01 12.14 -4.10
CA ASN A 70 0.19 11.29 -4.93
C ASN A 70 0.10 11.87 -6.36
N CYS A 71 -0.21 11.02 -7.34
CA CYS A 71 -0.30 11.43 -8.75
C CYS A 71 -1.36 12.52 -8.99
N ARG A 72 -2.36 12.65 -8.10
CA ARG A 72 -3.38 13.69 -8.18
C ARG A 72 -2.84 15.07 -7.85
N ASP A 73 -1.89 15.16 -6.92
CA ASP A 73 -1.31 16.42 -6.48
C ASP A 73 -0.21 16.92 -7.41
N GLY A 74 0.57 15.99 -8.00
CA GLY A 74 1.70 16.31 -8.88
C GLY A 74 1.35 16.37 -10.36
N GLY A 75 0.20 15.83 -10.77
CA GLY A 75 -0.15 15.64 -12.17
C GLY A 75 0.72 14.61 -12.89
N VAL A 76 0.31 14.20 -14.07
CA VAL A 76 1.07 13.27 -14.94
C VAL A 76 0.81 13.67 -16.40
N ILE A 77 1.86 13.69 -17.20
CA ILE A 77 1.70 13.89 -18.65
C ILE A 77 1.05 12.64 -19.26
N PRO A 78 -0.09 12.76 -19.99
CA PRO A 78 -0.88 11.58 -20.41
C PRO A 78 -0.13 10.58 -21.28
N THR A 79 0.81 11.05 -22.12
CA THR A 79 1.62 10.18 -23.00
C THR A 79 2.51 9.21 -22.23
N LEU A 80 2.89 9.56 -21.01
CA LEU A 80 3.71 8.70 -20.15
C LEU A 80 3.00 7.39 -19.78
N ALA A 81 1.70 7.45 -19.53
CA ALA A 81 0.89 6.25 -19.25
C ALA A 81 0.92 5.28 -20.46
N GLY A 82 0.81 5.83 -21.69
CA GLY A 82 0.93 5.04 -22.91
C GLY A 82 2.30 4.35 -23.05
N ILE A 83 3.38 5.10 -22.83
CA ILE A 83 4.75 4.57 -22.92
C ILE A 83 4.96 3.45 -21.90
N VAL A 84 4.61 3.66 -20.64
CA VAL A 84 4.75 2.67 -19.57
C VAL A 84 3.88 1.45 -19.85
N GLY A 85 2.62 1.63 -20.28
CA GLY A 85 1.73 0.52 -20.65
C GLY A 85 2.25 -0.30 -21.82
N CYS A 86 2.80 0.33 -22.87
CA CYS A 86 3.44 -0.38 -23.98
C CYS A 86 4.68 -1.15 -23.52
N MET A 87 5.49 -0.59 -22.62
CA MET A 87 6.64 -1.30 -22.04
C MET A 87 6.20 -2.49 -21.21
N GLN A 88 5.15 -2.38 -20.41
CA GLN A 88 4.58 -3.51 -19.66
C GLN A 88 4.06 -4.61 -20.60
N ALA A 89 3.34 -4.23 -21.66
CA ALA A 89 2.88 -5.18 -22.67
C ALA A 89 4.03 -5.89 -23.38
N ASN A 90 5.11 -5.15 -23.69
CA ASN A 90 6.31 -5.71 -24.29
C ASN A 90 6.99 -6.75 -23.37
N GLU A 91 7.09 -6.47 -22.06
CA GLU A 91 7.59 -7.43 -21.07
C GLU A 91 6.72 -8.71 -21.01
N ALA A 92 5.38 -8.55 -21.08
CA ALA A 92 4.47 -9.69 -21.14
C ALA A 92 4.70 -10.56 -22.38
N ILE A 93 4.82 -9.94 -23.55
CA ILE A 93 5.10 -10.64 -24.81
C ILE A 93 6.43 -11.38 -24.72
N LYS A 94 7.49 -10.73 -24.26
CA LYS A 94 8.81 -11.34 -24.11
C LYS A 94 8.76 -12.57 -23.17
N TYR A 95 8.08 -12.45 -22.05
CA TYR A 95 7.92 -13.56 -21.11
C TYR A 95 7.16 -14.74 -21.73
N LEU A 96 6.01 -14.48 -22.37
CA LEU A 96 5.18 -15.51 -22.98
C LEU A 96 5.87 -16.19 -24.19
N THR A 97 6.77 -15.47 -24.87
CA THR A 97 7.60 -16.02 -25.95
C THR A 97 8.95 -16.56 -25.48
N GLN A 98 9.16 -16.68 -24.17
CA GLN A 98 10.36 -17.24 -23.54
C GLN A 98 11.66 -16.49 -23.88
N SER A 99 11.58 -15.18 -24.11
CA SER A 99 12.77 -14.34 -24.29
C SER A 99 13.57 -14.25 -22.98
N GLU A 100 14.90 -14.29 -23.07
CA GLU A 100 15.79 -14.09 -21.93
C GLU A 100 15.96 -12.60 -21.56
N ASP A 101 15.65 -11.68 -22.49
CA ASP A 101 15.83 -10.23 -22.32
C ASP A 101 14.63 -9.56 -21.64
N ILE A 102 14.22 -10.06 -20.47
CA ILE A 102 13.18 -9.48 -19.64
C ILE A 102 13.75 -8.58 -18.52
N LEU A 103 12.88 -7.77 -17.92
CA LEU A 103 13.25 -6.86 -16.82
C LEU A 103 13.31 -7.54 -15.43
N ALA A 104 13.41 -8.86 -15.38
CA ALA A 104 13.58 -9.57 -14.11
C ALA A 104 14.86 -9.13 -13.39
N GLY A 105 14.72 -8.68 -12.12
CA GLY A 105 15.84 -8.16 -11.33
C GLY A 105 16.39 -6.80 -11.81
N LYS A 106 15.62 -6.08 -12.62
CA LYS A 106 15.98 -4.75 -13.15
C LYS A 106 14.81 -3.78 -12.99
N LEU A 107 15.10 -2.51 -12.75
CA LEU A 107 14.14 -1.41 -12.81
C LEU A 107 14.53 -0.48 -13.96
N TRP A 108 13.65 -0.36 -14.94
CA TRP A 108 13.76 0.63 -16.00
C TRP A 108 13.06 1.91 -15.56
N ILE A 109 13.76 3.04 -15.73
CA ILE A 109 13.26 4.39 -15.41
C ILE A 109 13.42 5.26 -16.64
N MET A 110 12.38 6.03 -16.97
CA MET A 110 12.40 7.00 -18.08
C MET A 110 11.83 8.34 -17.62
N ASN A 111 12.49 9.42 -18.00
CA ASN A 111 11.94 10.77 -17.90
C ASN A 111 11.58 11.28 -19.31
N VAL A 112 10.28 11.47 -19.56
CA VAL A 112 9.77 11.81 -20.93
C VAL A 112 10.11 13.22 -21.36
N MET A 113 10.38 14.16 -20.43
CA MET A 113 10.76 15.53 -20.78
C MET A 113 12.20 15.61 -21.28
N SER A 114 13.11 14.87 -20.65
CA SER A 114 14.53 14.87 -21.02
C SER A 114 14.90 13.76 -22.00
N GLY A 115 14.02 12.76 -22.19
CA GLY A 115 14.31 11.54 -22.94
C GLY A 115 15.34 10.61 -22.27
N LYS A 116 15.79 10.94 -21.05
CA LYS A 116 16.78 10.11 -20.33
C LYS A 116 16.14 8.82 -19.85
N THR A 117 16.88 7.72 -20.02
CA THR A 117 16.52 6.40 -19.49
C THR A 117 17.64 5.86 -18.63
N GLN A 118 17.27 5.08 -17.62
CA GLN A 118 18.20 4.39 -16.73
C GLN A 118 17.75 2.94 -16.51
N MET A 119 18.70 2.04 -16.36
CA MET A 119 18.47 0.66 -15.99
C MET A 119 19.23 0.35 -14.69
N ILE A 120 18.48 0.08 -13.62
CA ILE A 120 19.05 -0.22 -12.31
C ILE A 120 18.97 -1.72 -12.07
N LYS A 121 20.07 -2.36 -11.76
CA LYS A 121 20.11 -3.75 -11.29
C LYS A 121 19.67 -3.80 -9.83
N LEU A 122 18.74 -4.69 -9.54
CA LEU A 122 18.14 -4.83 -8.22
C LEU A 122 18.75 -6.02 -7.47
N ARG A 123 18.68 -5.95 -6.14
CA ARG A 123 19.10 -7.03 -5.25
C ARG A 123 17.93 -7.44 -4.36
N LYS A 124 17.85 -8.72 -4.03
CA LYS A 124 16.86 -9.25 -3.09
C LYS A 124 17.27 -8.86 -1.67
N THR A 125 16.42 -8.11 -0.98
CA THR A 125 16.70 -7.54 0.34
C THR A 125 15.54 -7.72 1.33
N SER A 126 14.33 -7.99 0.82
CA SER A 126 13.14 -8.13 1.67
C SER A 126 13.15 -9.43 2.47
N ALA A 127 12.51 -9.39 3.63
CA ALA A 127 12.17 -10.60 4.37
C ALA A 127 11.18 -11.46 3.54
N PRO A 128 11.15 -12.79 3.76
CA PRO A 128 10.17 -13.65 3.10
C PRO A 128 8.74 -13.20 3.36
N ILE A 129 7.93 -13.14 2.32
CA ILE A 129 6.49 -12.87 2.41
C ILE A 129 5.81 -14.22 2.64
N THR A 130 5.19 -14.41 3.81
CA THR A 130 4.55 -15.66 4.23
C THR A 130 3.04 -15.56 4.34
N GLU A 131 2.49 -14.34 4.34
CA GLU A 131 1.06 -14.08 4.42
C GLU A 131 0.72 -12.75 3.72
N LEU A 132 -0.54 -12.59 3.30
CA LEU A 132 -1.02 -11.29 2.83
C LEU A 132 -1.10 -10.33 4.00
N GLN A 133 -0.50 -9.17 3.86
CA GLN A 133 -0.79 -8.09 4.78
C GLN A 133 -2.25 -7.67 4.57
N GLN A 134 -3.05 -7.73 5.63
CA GLN A 134 -4.44 -7.30 5.55
C GLN A 134 -4.49 -5.84 5.12
N THR A 135 -5.26 -5.57 4.06
CA THR A 135 -5.62 -4.20 3.71
C THR A 135 -6.37 -3.57 4.88
N ILE A 136 -5.98 -2.36 5.24
CA ILE A 136 -6.64 -1.67 6.35
C ILE A 136 -7.90 -1.00 5.78
N PRO A 137 -9.10 -1.43 6.20
CA PRO A 137 -10.29 -0.74 5.79
C PRO A 137 -10.30 0.68 6.38
N PHE A 138 -10.63 1.66 5.56
CA PHE A 138 -10.71 3.05 6.00
C PHE A 138 -12.05 3.69 5.62
N ILE A 139 -12.37 4.75 6.36
CA ILE A 139 -13.54 5.59 6.14
C ILE A 139 -13.04 7.03 5.95
N THR A 140 -13.64 7.76 4.99
CA THR A 140 -13.32 9.17 4.80
C THR A 140 -13.96 10.04 5.87
N LEU A 141 -13.41 11.24 6.09
CA LEU A 141 -13.94 12.17 7.09
C LEU A 141 -15.37 12.63 6.72
N GLU A 142 -15.67 12.76 5.43
CA GLU A 142 -17.00 13.13 4.94
C GLU A 142 -18.03 12.06 5.33
N TYR A 143 -17.75 10.79 4.99
CA TYR A 143 -18.63 9.67 5.33
C TYR A 143 -18.82 9.54 6.84
N PHE A 144 -17.75 9.72 7.62
CA PHE A 144 -17.83 9.69 9.08
C PHE A 144 -18.75 10.78 9.64
N LYS A 145 -18.63 12.04 9.17
CA LYS A 145 -19.49 13.14 9.64
C LYS A 145 -20.97 12.89 9.43
N GLU A 146 -21.34 12.19 8.34
CA GLU A 146 -22.73 11.87 8.02
C GLU A 146 -23.25 10.64 8.79
N ASN A 147 -22.35 9.78 9.32
CA ASN A 147 -22.71 8.49 9.90
C ASN A 147 -22.08 8.26 11.28
N GLN A 148 -21.75 9.30 12.01
CA GLN A 148 -20.98 9.22 13.25
C GLN A 148 -21.61 8.31 14.32
N GLU A 149 -22.92 8.30 14.44
CA GLU A 149 -23.68 7.49 15.39
C GLU A 149 -23.57 5.97 15.18
N ASN A 150 -23.13 5.55 14.00
CA ASN A 150 -22.99 4.13 13.64
C ASN A 150 -21.67 3.53 14.13
N PHE A 151 -20.78 4.30 14.74
CA PHE A 151 -19.46 3.87 15.11
C PHE A 151 -19.15 4.04 16.59
N GLU A 152 -18.49 3.06 17.19
CA GLU A 152 -17.71 3.28 18.41
C GLU A 152 -16.37 3.89 18.00
N ILE A 153 -16.04 5.07 18.55
CA ILE A 153 -14.90 5.87 18.12
C ILE A 153 -13.75 5.69 19.10
N ILE A 154 -12.55 5.39 18.58
CA ILE A 154 -11.32 5.26 19.39
C ILE A 154 -10.24 6.22 18.86
N ASP A 155 -9.78 7.12 19.73
CA ASP A 155 -8.61 7.95 19.49
C ASP A 155 -7.35 7.28 20.02
N VAL A 156 -6.44 6.92 19.09
CA VAL A 156 -5.19 6.24 19.46
C VAL A 156 -4.00 7.20 19.62
N ARG A 157 -4.28 8.50 19.75
CA ARG A 157 -3.27 9.51 20.06
C ARG A 157 -3.00 9.55 21.57
N THR A 158 -1.98 10.29 21.95
CA THR A 158 -1.69 10.52 23.36
C THR A 158 -2.84 11.28 24.06
N ALA A 159 -2.95 11.13 25.38
CA ALA A 159 -3.95 11.86 26.17
C ALA A 159 -3.86 13.39 25.97
N GLN A 160 -2.64 13.94 25.84
CA GLN A 160 -2.43 15.35 25.59
C GLN A 160 -2.97 15.82 24.23
N GLU A 161 -2.77 15.00 23.15
CA GLU A 161 -3.30 15.31 21.82
C GLU A 161 -4.83 15.28 21.82
N HIS A 162 -5.42 14.30 22.53
CA HIS A 162 -6.86 14.17 22.67
C HIS A 162 -7.49 15.35 23.42
N GLN A 163 -6.88 15.77 24.54
CA GLN A 163 -7.34 16.95 25.31
C GLN A 163 -7.27 18.24 24.50
N ASN A 164 -6.23 18.42 23.69
CA ASN A 164 -6.05 19.62 22.87
C ASN A 164 -7.12 19.74 21.77
N PHE A 165 -7.44 18.65 21.13
CA PHE A 165 -8.47 18.55 20.09
C PHE A 165 -8.85 17.10 19.83
N ASN A 166 -10.14 16.79 19.74
CA ASN A 166 -10.64 15.47 19.34
C ASN A 166 -11.95 15.60 18.55
N ILE A 167 -12.34 14.52 17.89
CA ILE A 167 -13.60 14.38 17.16
C ILE A 167 -14.60 13.48 17.90
N GLY A 168 -14.40 13.28 19.19
CA GLY A 168 -15.18 12.38 20.05
C GLY A 168 -14.53 11.00 20.24
N GLY A 169 -15.24 10.15 21.00
CA GLY A 169 -14.82 8.79 21.28
C GLY A 169 -13.92 8.62 22.50
N LYS A 170 -13.50 7.37 22.73
CA LYS A 170 -12.59 7.02 23.83
C LYS A 170 -11.15 7.24 23.41
N ASN A 171 -10.36 7.82 24.29
CA ASN A 171 -8.92 7.88 24.10
C ASN A 171 -8.26 6.60 24.64
N ILE A 172 -7.63 5.86 23.76
CA ILE A 172 -6.86 4.65 24.07
C ILE A 172 -5.54 4.79 23.30
N PRO A 173 -4.49 5.35 23.89
CA PRO A 173 -3.20 5.47 23.23
C PRO A 173 -2.73 4.14 22.65
N ILE A 174 -2.06 4.18 21.49
CA ILE A 174 -1.70 2.96 20.75
C ILE A 174 -0.79 2.03 21.58
N GLU A 175 -0.01 2.58 22.49
CA GLU A 175 0.86 1.87 23.41
C GLU A 175 0.05 1.05 24.43
N GLU A 176 -1.15 1.54 24.82
CA GLU A 176 -2.04 0.93 25.80
C GLU A 176 -3.13 0.06 25.16
N LEU A 177 -3.17 0.00 23.83
CA LEU A 177 -4.25 -0.65 23.08
C LEU A 177 -4.47 -2.12 23.49
N HIS A 178 -3.38 -2.83 23.76
CA HIS A 178 -3.43 -4.25 24.14
C HIS A 178 -4.18 -4.47 25.46
N ASP A 179 -4.01 -3.58 26.41
CA ASP A 179 -4.64 -3.68 27.74
C ASP A 179 -6.16 -3.45 27.67
N HIS A 180 -6.61 -2.79 26.61
CA HIS A 180 -8.02 -2.49 26.33
C HIS A 180 -8.71 -3.52 25.41
N PHE A 181 -8.05 -4.60 24.98
CA PHE A 181 -8.64 -5.60 24.08
C PHE A 181 -9.92 -6.24 24.64
N HIS A 182 -10.03 -6.43 25.97
CA HIS A 182 -11.25 -6.94 26.59
C HIS A 182 -12.45 -5.99 26.38
N THR A 183 -12.23 -4.67 26.48
CA THR A 183 -13.26 -3.65 26.23
C THR A 183 -13.61 -3.60 24.76
N ILE A 184 -12.60 -3.62 23.88
CA ILE A 184 -12.78 -3.62 22.42
C ILE A 184 -13.55 -4.87 21.97
N SER A 185 -13.29 -6.04 22.57
CA SER A 185 -14.00 -7.27 22.23
C SER A 185 -15.49 -7.21 22.54
N ALA A 186 -15.91 -6.46 23.55
CA ALA A 186 -17.31 -6.31 23.95
C ALA A 186 -18.12 -5.32 23.07
N VAL A 187 -17.46 -4.51 22.25
CA VAL A 187 -18.13 -3.56 21.35
C VAL A 187 -18.86 -4.31 20.25
N SER A 188 -20.15 -4.06 20.06
CA SER A 188 -20.98 -4.68 19.01
C SER A 188 -21.04 -3.86 17.73
N GLN A 189 -20.85 -2.54 17.82
CA GLN A 189 -20.86 -1.63 16.69
C GLN A 189 -19.55 -1.69 15.91
N PRO A 190 -19.53 -1.29 14.63
CA PRO A 190 -18.31 -1.02 13.89
C PRO A 190 -17.42 -0.01 14.63
N ILE A 191 -16.12 -0.26 14.65
CA ILE A 191 -15.16 0.58 15.37
C ILE A 191 -14.44 1.48 14.37
N LEU A 192 -14.45 2.78 14.64
CA LEU A 192 -13.64 3.75 13.90
C LEU A 192 -12.45 4.17 14.75
N VAL A 193 -11.26 3.88 14.26
CA VAL A 193 -10.00 4.27 14.91
C VAL A 193 -9.41 5.47 14.20
N TYR A 194 -9.00 6.49 14.93
CA TYR A 194 -8.37 7.65 14.33
C TYR A 194 -7.09 8.11 15.04
N CYS A 195 -6.26 8.82 14.28
CA CYS A 195 -5.11 9.57 14.78
C CYS A 195 -4.93 10.84 13.91
N LEU A 196 -3.82 11.54 14.04
CA LEU A 196 -3.58 12.75 13.28
C LEU A 196 -3.43 12.51 11.76
N SER A 197 -2.64 11.51 11.35
CA SER A 197 -2.23 11.28 9.96
C SER A 197 -2.66 9.93 9.37
N GLY A 198 -3.39 9.11 10.12
CA GLY A 198 -3.75 7.76 9.70
C GLY A 198 -2.72 6.66 10.07
N LYS A 199 -1.47 7.00 10.39
CA LYS A 199 -0.41 6.02 10.67
C LYS A 199 -0.70 5.16 11.92
N ARG A 200 -0.88 5.79 13.08
CA ARG A 200 -1.17 5.09 14.34
C ARG A 200 -2.52 4.36 14.29
N SER A 201 -3.54 4.96 13.67
CA SER A 201 -4.86 4.32 13.53
C SER A 201 -4.79 3.09 12.62
N SER A 202 -4.04 3.13 11.54
CA SER A 202 -3.81 1.96 10.67
C SER A 202 -3.10 0.82 11.41
N GLU A 203 -2.09 1.13 12.22
CA GLU A 203 -1.42 0.13 13.04
C GLU A 203 -2.36 -0.45 14.11
N ALA A 204 -3.17 0.38 14.75
CA ALA A 204 -4.16 -0.06 15.72
C ALA A 204 -5.22 -0.99 15.08
N VAL A 205 -5.72 -0.65 13.88
CA VAL A 205 -6.65 -1.52 13.13
C VAL A 205 -6.01 -2.89 12.85
N ARG A 206 -4.73 -2.94 12.43
CA ARG A 206 -4.03 -4.24 12.25
C ARG A 206 -3.97 -5.05 13.53
N LYS A 207 -3.61 -4.42 14.67
CA LYS A 207 -3.54 -5.08 15.98
C LYS A 207 -4.90 -5.61 16.41
N ILE A 208 -5.98 -4.82 16.26
CA ILE A 208 -7.34 -5.23 16.61
C ILE A 208 -7.83 -6.35 15.70
N LYS A 209 -7.66 -6.23 14.39
CA LYS A 209 -8.06 -7.26 13.42
C LYS A 209 -7.29 -8.57 13.57
N LYS A 210 -6.03 -8.50 13.99
CA LYS A 210 -5.24 -9.70 14.30
C LYS A 210 -5.78 -10.44 15.53
N ALA A 211 -6.24 -9.71 16.55
CA ALA A 211 -6.83 -10.29 17.76
C ALA A 211 -8.30 -10.72 17.56
N PHE A 212 -9.04 -9.99 16.73
CA PHE A 212 -10.48 -10.15 16.50
C PHE A 212 -10.79 -10.04 15.00
N PRO A 213 -10.52 -11.08 14.18
CA PRO A 213 -10.66 -11.04 12.72
C PRO A 213 -12.06 -10.70 12.23
N GLU A 214 -13.11 -11.08 12.99
CA GLU A 214 -14.52 -10.88 12.66
C GLU A 214 -15.03 -9.46 12.93
N LYS A 215 -14.30 -8.64 13.70
CA LYS A 215 -14.74 -7.30 14.03
C LYS A 215 -14.62 -6.36 12.84
N GLU A 216 -15.64 -5.54 12.65
CA GLU A 216 -15.60 -4.43 11.71
C GLU A 216 -14.84 -3.25 12.32
N VAL A 217 -13.61 -3.05 11.88
CA VAL A 217 -12.71 -2.00 12.37
C VAL A 217 -12.14 -1.23 11.21
N PHE A 218 -12.26 0.08 11.24
CA PHE A 218 -11.85 1.00 10.18
C PHE A 218 -10.87 2.04 10.71
N SER A 219 -9.94 2.48 9.85
CA SER A 219 -9.11 3.65 10.10
C SER A 219 -9.74 4.89 9.46
N LEU A 220 -9.75 6.01 10.15
CA LEU A 220 -10.17 7.28 9.55
C LEU A 220 -9.09 7.77 8.59
N LYS A 221 -9.47 7.98 7.33
CA LYS A 221 -8.58 8.57 6.31
C LYS A 221 -8.67 10.09 6.34
N GLY A 222 -7.52 10.74 6.43
CA GLY A 222 -7.41 12.19 6.42
C GLY A 222 -6.74 12.73 7.69
N VAL A 223 -6.42 14.01 7.64
CA VAL A 223 -5.84 14.74 8.78
C VAL A 223 -6.97 15.37 9.58
N ILE A 224 -7.03 15.06 10.88
CA ILE A 224 -7.90 15.81 11.78
C ILE A 224 -7.13 17.04 12.28
N SER A 225 -7.60 18.24 11.91
CA SER A 225 -7.04 19.51 12.37
C SER A 225 -8.15 20.40 12.92
N LYS A 226 -7.80 21.31 13.82
CA LYS A 226 -8.65 22.50 14.07
C LYS A 226 -8.67 23.28 12.76
N THR A 227 -9.83 23.37 12.11
CA THR A 227 -10.12 24.39 11.09
C THR A 227 -10.25 25.75 11.75
#